data_b133a8a3776159ec4742fe3486b18d92
#
_entry.id   b133a8a3776159ec4742fe3486b18d92
#
_cell.length_a   1.000
_cell.length_b   1.000
_cell.length_c   1.000
_cell.angle_alpha   90.00
_cell.angle_beta   90.00
_cell.angle_gamma   90.00
#
_symmetry.space_group_name_H-M   'P 1'
#
loop_
_entity.id
_entity.type
_entity.pdbx_description
1 polymer ?
#
loop_
_entity_poly.entity_id
_entity_poly.type
_entity_poly.pdbx_seq_one_letter_code
_entity_poly.pdbx_strand_id
1 'polypeptide(L)'
;MVLLLTIHLSCTDNEGTLEKRLAVRPQHIERLQKLDDEGRLVAAGAMPKDPNDPQAGFYGSTMIVEFDTREALDEWLKEEPFLKEGIYSHVDVKPFNKAFPKG
;
A
#
# COMPACT_ATOMS: atom_id res chain seq x y z
N MET A 1 19.61 6.77 17.47
CA MET A 1 18.35 6.03 17.25
C MET A 1 17.50 6.79 16.24
N VAL A 2 17.10 6.14 15.17
CA VAL A 2 16.20 6.75 14.18
C VAL A 2 14.76 6.42 14.60
N LEU A 3 13.93 7.46 14.78
CA LEU A 3 12.50 7.28 15.02
C LEU A 3 11.79 7.23 13.68
N LEU A 4 11.13 6.10 13.41
CA LEU A 4 10.35 5.95 12.20
C LEU A 4 8.90 6.36 12.44
N LEU A 5 8.32 7.04 11.47
CA LEU A 5 6.90 7.34 11.46
C LEU A 5 6.16 6.13 10.95
N THR A 6 5.17 5.66 11.68
CA THR A 6 4.28 4.60 11.21
C THR A 6 3.05 5.24 10.61
N ILE A 7 2.74 4.88 9.38
CA ILE A 7 1.75 5.57 8.58
C ILE A 7 0.81 4.56 7.94
N HIS A 8 -0.49 4.83 8.03
CA HIS A 8 -1.54 4.05 7.37
C HIS A 8 -1.87 4.68 6.03
N LEU A 9 -1.77 3.89 4.98
CA LEU A 9 -2.14 4.27 3.63
C LEU A 9 -3.40 3.50 3.25
N SER A 10 -4.50 4.22 3.07
CA SER A 10 -5.75 3.65 2.59
C SER A 10 -5.88 4.02 1.12
N CYS A 11 -5.72 3.04 0.25
CA CYS A 11 -5.68 3.24 -1.19
C CYS A 11 -7.00 2.79 -1.80
N THR A 12 -7.61 3.64 -2.62
CA THR A 12 -8.90 3.36 -3.24
C THR A 12 -8.70 3.13 -4.74
N ASP A 13 -9.23 2.01 -5.24
CA ASP A 13 -9.14 1.67 -6.67
C ASP A 13 -10.15 2.48 -7.48
N ASN A 14 -9.74 2.86 -8.68
CA ASN A 14 -10.67 3.34 -9.71
C ASN A 14 -11.49 2.17 -10.26
N GLU A 15 -12.73 2.45 -10.67
CA GLU A 15 -13.56 1.44 -11.31
C GLU A 15 -12.92 0.97 -12.63
N GLY A 16 -13.12 -0.31 -12.94
CA GLY A 16 -12.68 -0.87 -14.23
C GLY A 16 -11.19 -1.08 -14.37
N THR A 17 -10.44 -1.18 -13.27
CA THR A 17 -8.98 -1.30 -13.31
C THR A 17 -8.46 -2.69 -12.97
N LEU A 18 -9.33 -3.69 -12.86
CA LEU A 18 -8.92 -5.02 -12.41
C LEU A 18 -7.82 -5.64 -13.29
N GLU A 19 -8.01 -5.63 -14.62
CA GLU A 19 -7.03 -6.21 -15.53
C GLU A 19 -5.67 -5.52 -15.41
N LYS A 20 -5.70 -4.20 -15.35
CA LYS A 20 -4.48 -3.39 -15.22
C LYS A 20 -3.81 -3.64 -13.88
N ARG A 21 -4.61 -3.76 -12.81
CA ARG A 21 -4.11 -4.06 -11.47
C ARG A 21 -3.35 -5.40 -11.47
N LEU A 22 -3.92 -6.43 -12.09
CA LEU A 22 -3.29 -7.74 -12.17
C LEU A 22 -2.00 -7.70 -12.99
N ALA A 23 -1.99 -6.92 -14.08
CA ALA A 23 -0.81 -6.79 -14.93
C ALA A 23 0.34 -6.05 -14.24
N VAL A 24 0.02 -5.05 -13.43
CA VAL A 24 1.02 -4.20 -12.74
C VAL A 24 1.44 -4.79 -11.38
N ARG A 25 0.67 -5.70 -10.83
CA ARG A 25 0.87 -6.26 -9.50
C ARG A 25 2.29 -6.75 -9.21
N PRO A 26 2.99 -7.45 -10.11
CA PRO A 26 4.37 -7.89 -9.81
C PRO A 26 5.30 -6.76 -9.41
N GLN A 27 5.18 -5.60 -10.06
CA GLN A 27 6.01 -4.43 -9.73
C GLN A 27 5.66 -3.87 -8.35
N HIS A 28 4.36 -3.85 -8.02
CA HIS A 28 3.87 -3.41 -6.71
C HIS A 28 4.39 -4.33 -5.60
N ILE A 29 4.29 -5.64 -5.80
CA ILE A 29 4.76 -6.64 -4.83
C ILE A 29 6.27 -6.54 -4.62
N GLU A 30 7.04 -6.32 -5.68
CA GLU A 30 8.49 -6.18 -5.59
C GLU A 30 8.87 -5.02 -4.66
N ARG A 31 8.18 -3.88 -4.78
CA ARG A 31 8.43 -2.73 -3.92
C ARG A 31 8.06 -2.98 -2.47
N LEU A 32 6.93 -3.67 -2.24
CA LEU A 32 6.51 -4.02 -0.88
C LEU A 32 7.49 -5.03 -0.26
N GLN A 33 7.99 -5.98 -1.05
CA GLN A 33 8.96 -6.95 -0.56
C GLN A 33 10.24 -6.24 -0.09
N LYS A 34 10.65 -5.20 -0.80
CA LYS A 34 11.81 -4.41 -0.42
C LYS A 34 11.62 -3.73 0.94
N LEU A 35 10.43 -3.14 1.17
CA LEU A 35 10.12 -2.55 2.47
C LEU A 35 10.08 -3.60 3.57
N ASP A 36 9.53 -4.78 3.28
CA ASP A 36 9.48 -5.89 4.22
C ASP A 36 10.89 -6.35 4.59
N ASP A 37 11.75 -6.51 3.60
CA ASP A 37 13.14 -6.91 3.81
C ASP A 37 13.91 -5.89 4.67
N GLU A 38 13.54 -4.62 4.59
CA GLU A 38 14.13 -3.55 5.39
C GLU A 38 13.50 -3.42 6.78
N GLY A 39 12.49 -4.23 7.08
CA GLY A 39 11.78 -4.15 8.36
C GLY A 39 10.89 -2.91 8.50
N ARG A 40 10.42 -2.35 7.38
CA ARG A 40 9.65 -1.11 7.32
C ARG A 40 8.20 -1.31 6.90
N LEU A 41 7.73 -2.55 6.92
CA LEU A 41 6.36 -2.88 6.54
C LEU A 41 5.68 -3.59 7.70
N VAL A 42 4.63 -2.97 8.26
CA VAL A 42 3.85 -3.58 9.33
C VAL A 42 2.84 -4.56 8.74
N ALA A 43 2.12 -4.14 7.71
CA ALA A 43 1.15 -4.98 7.00
C ALA A 43 0.84 -4.34 5.66
N ALA A 44 0.48 -5.17 4.69
CA ALA A 44 -0.01 -4.70 3.39
C ALA A 44 -0.88 -5.77 2.79
N GLY A 45 -1.96 -5.36 2.13
CA GLY A 45 -2.85 -6.30 1.49
C GLY A 45 -3.94 -5.60 0.70
N ALA A 46 -4.55 -6.37 -0.19
CA ALA A 46 -5.67 -5.93 -0.99
C ALA A 46 -6.98 -6.09 -0.20
N MET A 47 -7.95 -5.24 -0.53
CA MET A 47 -9.29 -5.32 0.03
C MET A 47 -10.24 -5.76 -1.07
N PRO A 48 -10.52 -7.08 -1.19
CA PRO A 48 -11.37 -7.60 -2.26
C PRO A 48 -12.83 -7.24 -2.01
N LYS A 49 -13.58 -6.98 -3.09
CA LYS A 49 -15.02 -6.75 -3.00
C LYS A 49 -15.76 -8.00 -2.56
N ASP A 50 -15.27 -9.17 -3.00
CA ASP A 50 -15.77 -10.47 -2.59
C ASP A 50 -14.58 -11.37 -2.33
N PRO A 51 -14.33 -11.78 -1.07
CA PRO A 51 -13.16 -12.60 -0.75
C PRO A 51 -13.17 -13.98 -1.41
N ASN A 52 -14.32 -14.42 -1.91
CA ASN A 52 -14.46 -15.71 -2.57
C ASN A 52 -14.41 -15.61 -4.10
N ASP A 53 -14.34 -14.41 -4.66
CA ASP A 53 -14.32 -14.22 -6.11
C ASP A 53 -13.27 -13.17 -6.51
N PRO A 54 -12.08 -13.59 -6.95
CA PRO A 54 -11.03 -12.66 -7.35
C PRO A 54 -11.39 -11.82 -8.57
N GLN A 55 -12.42 -12.21 -9.35
CA GLN A 55 -12.87 -11.46 -10.52
C GLN A 55 -13.83 -10.32 -10.16
N ALA A 56 -14.30 -10.28 -8.93
CA ALA A 56 -15.19 -9.20 -8.48
C ALA A 56 -14.48 -7.85 -8.33
N GLY A 57 -13.15 -7.84 -8.33
CA GLY A 57 -12.36 -6.63 -8.20
C GLY A 57 -12.04 -6.29 -6.76
N PHE A 58 -11.52 -5.09 -6.56
CA PHE A 58 -11.02 -4.66 -5.25
C PHE A 58 -11.54 -3.26 -4.92
N TYR A 59 -11.80 -3.02 -3.65
CA TYR A 59 -12.01 -1.67 -3.14
C TYR A 59 -10.72 -0.88 -3.19
N GLY A 60 -9.60 -1.53 -2.96
CA GLY A 60 -8.29 -0.92 -2.91
C GLY A 60 -7.30 -1.76 -2.14
N SER A 61 -6.40 -1.08 -1.46
CA SER A 61 -5.36 -1.72 -0.65
C SER A 61 -5.17 -0.97 0.66
N THR A 62 -4.72 -1.69 1.68
CA THR A 62 -4.23 -1.09 2.91
C THR A 62 -2.74 -1.39 3.02
N MET A 63 -1.96 -0.36 3.36
CA MET A 63 -0.54 -0.52 3.65
C MET A 63 -0.24 0.23 4.94
N ILE A 64 0.49 -0.40 5.86
CA ILE A 64 0.99 0.26 7.07
C ILE A 64 2.50 0.19 7.00
N VAL A 65 3.13 1.34 6.81
CA VAL A 65 4.54 1.44 6.46
C VAL A 65 5.27 2.33 7.45
N GLU A 66 6.60 2.23 7.47
CA GLU A 66 7.45 3.04 8.34
C GLU A 66 8.45 3.83 7.50
N PHE A 67 8.48 5.14 7.72
CA PHE A 67 9.42 6.04 7.04
C PHE A 67 9.99 7.01 8.07
N ASP A 68 11.21 7.47 7.83
CA ASP A 68 11.88 8.42 8.74
C ASP A 68 11.28 9.83 8.64
N THR A 69 10.76 10.22 7.46
CA THR A 69 10.09 11.51 7.26
C THR A 69 8.87 11.35 6.37
N ARG A 70 7.95 12.33 6.45
CA ARG A 70 6.80 12.40 5.54
C ARG A 70 7.27 12.60 4.09
N GLU A 71 8.33 13.38 3.90
CA GLU A 71 8.88 13.65 2.57
C GLU A 71 9.39 12.36 1.92
N ALA A 72 10.04 11.50 2.70
CA ALA A 72 10.49 10.20 2.19
C ALA A 72 9.32 9.32 1.76
N LEU A 73 8.22 9.33 2.51
CA LEU A 73 7.00 8.64 2.13
C LEU A 73 6.43 9.20 0.82
N ASP A 74 6.35 10.53 0.71
CA ASP A 74 5.80 11.17 -0.48
C ASP A 74 6.60 10.78 -1.74
N GLU A 75 7.92 10.72 -1.63
CA GLU A 75 8.78 10.28 -2.74
C GLU A 75 8.53 8.82 -3.09
N TRP A 76 8.35 7.96 -2.09
CA TRP A 76 8.04 6.55 -2.30
C TRP A 76 6.69 6.38 -3.01
N LEU A 77 5.68 7.17 -2.60
CA LEU A 77 4.34 7.11 -3.20
C LEU A 77 4.35 7.56 -4.66
N LYS A 78 5.16 8.54 -5.02
CA LYS A 78 5.26 9.00 -6.42
C LYS A 78 5.65 7.87 -7.36
N GLU A 79 6.41 6.90 -6.87
CA GLU A 79 6.89 5.78 -7.67
C GLU A 79 6.04 4.52 -7.49
N GLU A 80 4.94 4.60 -6.73
CA GLU A 80 4.06 3.45 -6.53
C GLU A 80 3.35 3.08 -7.84
N PRO A 81 3.58 1.84 -8.36
CA PRO A 81 3.04 1.47 -9.68
C PRO A 81 1.52 1.58 -9.78
N PHE A 82 0.78 1.21 -8.74
CA PHE A 82 -0.68 1.30 -8.77
C PHE A 82 -1.17 2.75 -8.81
N LEU A 83 -0.42 3.67 -8.23
CA LEU A 83 -0.75 5.09 -8.30
C LEU A 83 -0.35 5.69 -9.65
N LYS A 84 0.86 5.38 -10.11
CA LYS A 84 1.37 5.88 -11.40
C LYS A 84 0.52 5.44 -12.58
N GLU A 85 0.03 4.19 -12.54
CA GLU A 85 -0.74 3.61 -13.64
C GLU A 85 -2.24 3.88 -13.54
N GLY A 86 -2.66 4.66 -12.55
CA GLY A 86 -4.06 5.07 -12.42
C GLY A 86 -4.99 3.98 -11.90
N ILE A 87 -4.44 2.94 -11.25
CA ILE A 87 -5.26 1.93 -10.59
C ILE A 87 -5.88 2.55 -9.34
N TYR A 88 -5.07 3.20 -8.51
CA TYR A 88 -5.58 3.96 -7.37
C TYR A 88 -6.12 5.31 -7.82
N SER A 89 -7.31 5.68 -7.37
CA SER A 89 -7.85 7.02 -7.56
C SER A 89 -7.17 8.01 -6.62
N HIS A 90 -6.92 7.57 -5.40
CA HIS A 90 -6.28 8.39 -4.36
C HIS A 90 -5.76 7.49 -3.24
N VAL A 91 -4.92 8.08 -2.41
CA VAL A 91 -4.36 7.45 -1.23
C VAL A 91 -4.59 8.38 -0.05
N ASP A 92 -5.30 7.89 0.97
CA ASP A 92 -5.47 8.62 2.22
C ASP A 92 -4.33 8.26 3.15
N VAL A 93 -3.61 9.28 3.62
CA VAL A 93 -2.40 9.12 4.43
C VAL A 93 -2.70 9.61 5.84
N LYS A 94 -2.56 8.71 6.83
CA LYS A 94 -2.78 9.06 8.24
C LYS A 94 -1.73 8.42 9.12
N PRO A 95 -1.33 9.09 10.22
CA PRO A 95 -0.45 8.45 11.18
C PRO A 95 -1.13 7.25 11.84
N PHE A 96 -0.34 6.28 12.23
CA PHE A 96 -0.82 5.06 12.85
C PHE A 96 0.06 4.72 14.05
N ASN A 97 -0.57 4.56 15.22
CA ASN A 97 0.14 4.15 16.43
C ASN A 97 -0.18 2.67 16.67
N LYS A 98 0.80 1.82 16.38
CA LYS A 98 0.62 0.39 16.54
C LYS A 98 0.57 0.02 18.03
N ALA A 99 -0.59 -0.44 18.51
CA ALA A 99 -0.75 -0.95 19.86
C ALA A 99 -0.56 -2.46 19.89
N PHE A 100 -1.02 -3.16 18.89
CA PHE A 100 -0.94 -4.62 18.78
C PHE A 100 -0.67 -5.03 17.34
N PRO A 101 -0.06 -6.18 17.08
CA PRO A 101 0.59 -7.04 18.09
C PRO A 101 1.79 -6.32 18.71
N LYS A 102 2.10 -6.69 19.95
CA LYS A 102 3.27 -6.17 20.65
C LYS A 102 4.53 -6.82 20.11
N GLY A 103 5.56 -6.00 19.95
CA GLY A 103 6.85 -6.49 19.46
C GLY A 103 7.32 -5.86 18.18
#